data_103ad3cc6f681bec519d47fe77a331d2
#
_entry.id   103ad3cc6f681bec519d47fe77a331d2
#
_cell.length_a   1.000
_cell.length_b   1.000
_cell.length_c   1.000
_cell.angle_alpha   90.00
_cell.angle_beta   90.00
_cell.angle_gamma   90.00
#
_symmetry.space_group_name_H-M   'P 1'
#
loop_
_entity.id
_entity.type
_entity.pdbx_description
1 polymer ?
#
loop_
_entity_poly.entity_id
_entity_poly.type
_entity_poly.pdbx_seq_one_letter_code
_entity_poly.pdbx_strand_id
1 'polypeptide(L)'
;MRIAIVDDLAAERTLLKDRLEWQLQRRNVQADILEYESGETFLEAARKATFTAAFLDIYMDGMTGMEAAKKLRETNKDCLLVFTTTSTDHALEGFQVRALHYLVKPFTE
;
A
#
# COMPACT_ATOMS: atom_id res chain seq x y z
N MET A 1 -1.36 -4.21 -14.97
CA MET A 1 -1.73 -3.69 -13.63
C MET A 1 -0.49 -3.62 -12.76
N ARG A 2 -0.33 -2.55 -12.04
CA ARG A 2 0.85 -2.35 -11.18
C ARG A 2 0.38 -2.11 -9.75
N ILE A 3 0.91 -2.92 -8.82
CA ILE A 3 0.52 -2.86 -7.40
C ILE A 3 1.77 -2.60 -6.58
N ALA A 4 1.72 -1.62 -5.68
CA ALA A 4 2.82 -1.30 -4.78
C ALA A 4 2.55 -1.89 -3.39
N ILE A 5 3.61 -2.38 -2.75
CA ILE A 5 3.60 -2.75 -1.34
C ILE A 5 4.65 -1.89 -0.67
N VAL A 6 4.23 -1.06 0.28
CA VAL A 6 5.11 -0.11 0.95
C VAL A 6 5.14 -0.41 2.44
N ASP A 7 6.27 -0.89 2.93
CA ASP A 7 6.45 -1.30 4.32
C ASP A 7 7.96 -1.33 4.57
N ASP A 8 8.41 -0.80 5.70
CA ASP A 8 9.85 -0.78 6.00
C ASP A 8 10.40 -2.13 6.48
N LEU A 9 9.51 -3.10 6.74
CA LEU A 9 9.91 -4.43 7.16
C LEU A 9 9.82 -5.41 6.00
N ALA A 10 10.97 -5.94 5.58
CA ALA A 10 11.04 -6.86 4.45
C ALA A 10 10.17 -8.12 4.65
N ALA A 11 10.13 -8.64 5.88
CA ALA A 11 9.33 -9.82 6.18
C ALA A 11 7.84 -9.57 5.96
N GLU A 12 7.36 -8.37 6.31
CA GLU A 12 5.97 -8.00 6.10
C GLU A 12 5.65 -7.84 4.61
N ARG A 13 6.57 -7.25 3.84
CA ARG A 13 6.39 -7.12 2.39
C ARG A 13 6.30 -8.50 1.73
N THR A 14 7.18 -9.41 2.13
CA THR A 14 7.20 -10.77 1.56
C THR A 14 5.89 -11.48 1.84
N LEU A 15 5.40 -11.39 3.07
CA LEU A 15 4.17 -12.06 3.46
C LEU A 15 2.98 -11.54 2.65
N LEU A 16 2.86 -10.24 2.54
CA LEU A 16 1.75 -9.64 1.79
C LEU A 16 1.85 -9.94 0.30
N LYS A 17 3.06 -9.88 -0.25
CA LYS A 17 3.28 -10.20 -1.66
C LYS A 17 2.87 -11.63 -1.98
N ASP A 18 3.25 -12.58 -1.14
CA ASP A 18 2.89 -13.99 -1.35
C ASP A 18 1.38 -14.17 -1.36
N ARG A 19 0.68 -13.52 -0.45
CA ARG A 19 -0.79 -13.61 -0.38
C ARG A 19 -1.44 -12.98 -1.59
N LEU A 20 -0.94 -11.84 -2.05
CA LEU A 20 -1.47 -11.17 -3.23
C LEU A 20 -1.23 -12.02 -4.48
N GLU A 21 -0.03 -12.58 -4.63
CA GLU A 21 0.29 -13.41 -5.78
C GLU A 21 -0.63 -14.63 -5.84
N TRP A 22 -0.88 -15.25 -4.69
CA TRP A 22 -1.76 -16.40 -4.63
C TRP A 22 -3.18 -16.05 -5.06
N GLN A 23 -3.72 -14.94 -4.56
CA GLN A 23 -5.06 -14.50 -4.91
C GLN A 23 -5.18 -14.13 -6.39
N LEU A 24 -4.16 -13.44 -6.92
CA LEU A 24 -4.17 -13.05 -8.33
C LEU A 24 -4.11 -14.27 -9.25
N GLN A 25 -3.32 -15.28 -8.90
CA GLN A 25 -3.24 -16.52 -9.67
C GLN A 25 -4.56 -17.26 -9.68
N ARG A 26 -5.23 -17.33 -8.53
CA ARG A 26 -6.53 -17.99 -8.44
C ARG A 26 -7.58 -17.32 -9.32
N ARG A 27 -7.47 -16.00 -9.50
CA ARG A 27 -8.44 -15.24 -10.30
C ARG A 27 -7.97 -15.03 -11.72
N ASN A 28 -6.83 -15.61 -12.06
CA ASN A 28 -6.24 -15.50 -13.39
C ASN A 28 -6.00 -14.05 -13.80
N VAL A 29 -5.56 -13.22 -12.84
CA VAL A 29 -5.25 -11.82 -13.05
C VAL A 29 -3.74 -11.64 -13.02
N GLN A 30 -3.19 -10.93 -14.01
CA GLN A 30 -1.77 -10.64 -14.06
C GLN A 30 -1.50 -9.23 -13.54
N ALA A 31 -0.51 -9.12 -12.66
CA ALA A 31 -0.09 -7.84 -12.11
C ALA A 31 1.39 -7.88 -11.76
N ASP A 32 2.02 -6.71 -11.87
CA ASP A 32 3.38 -6.51 -11.39
C ASP A 32 3.29 -6.01 -9.95
N ILE A 33 3.89 -6.74 -9.02
CA ILE A 33 3.91 -6.34 -7.62
C ILE A 33 5.29 -5.80 -7.31
N LEU A 34 5.36 -4.54 -6.91
CA LEU A 34 6.61 -3.82 -6.66
C LEU A 34 6.68 -3.45 -5.19
N GLU A 35 7.83 -3.68 -4.58
CA GLU A 35 8.04 -3.44 -3.15
C GLU A 35 8.86 -2.18 -2.92
N TYR A 36 8.45 -1.40 -1.92
CA TYR A 36 9.16 -0.18 -1.52
C TYR A 36 9.33 -0.19 -0.01
N GLU A 37 10.50 0.21 0.47
CA GLU A 37 10.82 0.21 1.88
C GLU A 37 10.44 1.51 2.60
N SER A 38 10.01 2.53 1.85
CA SER A 38 9.64 3.81 2.44
C SER A 38 8.59 4.51 1.60
N GLY A 39 7.89 5.47 2.21
CA GLY A 39 6.95 6.31 1.50
C GLY A 39 7.64 7.16 0.45
N GLU A 40 8.85 7.63 0.75
CA GLU A 40 9.63 8.45 -0.15
C GLU A 40 9.98 7.71 -1.43
N THR A 41 10.47 6.46 -1.32
CA THR A 41 10.81 5.67 -2.50
C THR A 41 9.58 5.34 -3.34
N PHE A 42 8.47 5.05 -2.68
CA PHE A 42 7.21 4.80 -3.38
C PHE A 42 6.75 6.05 -4.16
N LEU A 43 6.76 7.21 -3.51
CA LEU A 43 6.31 8.44 -4.17
C LEU A 43 7.19 8.81 -5.36
N GLU A 44 8.48 8.56 -5.26
CA GLU A 44 9.39 8.78 -6.39
C GLU A 44 9.02 7.89 -7.57
N ALA A 45 8.72 6.62 -7.32
CA ALA A 45 8.27 5.70 -8.36
C ALA A 45 6.92 6.13 -8.93
N ALA A 46 6.03 6.62 -8.09
CA ALA A 46 4.68 7.01 -8.49
C ALA A 46 4.67 8.25 -9.40
N ARG A 47 5.73 9.05 -9.36
CA ARG A 47 5.88 10.17 -10.31
C ARG A 47 6.13 9.68 -11.72
N LYS A 48 6.77 8.53 -11.87
CA LYS A 48 7.22 8.01 -13.15
C LYS A 48 6.29 6.99 -13.76
N ALA A 49 5.42 6.40 -12.95
CA ALA A 49 4.53 5.33 -13.39
C ALA A 49 3.24 5.36 -12.60
N THR A 50 2.17 4.91 -13.23
CA THR A 50 0.85 4.86 -12.60
C THR A 50 0.66 3.53 -11.88
N PHE A 51 0.22 3.59 -10.63
CA PHE A 51 -0.12 2.40 -9.86
C PHE A 51 -1.63 2.24 -9.79
N THR A 52 -2.08 1.00 -9.99
CA THR A 52 -3.50 0.66 -9.85
C THR A 52 -3.90 0.63 -8.39
N ALA A 53 -3.02 0.08 -7.54
CA ALA A 53 -3.27 -0.04 -6.12
C ALA A 53 -1.97 0.08 -5.34
N ALA A 54 -2.07 0.52 -4.10
CA ALA A 54 -0.94 0.59 -3.19
C ALA A 54 -1.37 0.14 -1.81
N PHE A 55 -0.58 -0.76 -1.22
CA PHE A 55 -0.75 -1.23 0.14
C PHE A 55 0.31 -0.52 0.98
N LEU A 56 -0.12 0.35 1.88
CA LEU A 56 0.77 1.21 2.64
C LEU A 56 0.71 0.89 4.13
N ASP A 57 1.85 0.54 4.71
CA ASP A 57 1.95 0.47 6.17
C ASP A 57 1.91 1.90 6.70
N ILE A 58 1.19 2.13 7.78
CA ILE A 58 1.09 3.46 8.38
C ILE A 58 2.36 3.79 9.17
N TYR A 59 2.84 2.86 9.98
CA TYR A 59 3.97 3.09 10.86
C TYR A 59 5.27 2.67 10.18
N MET A 60 5.98 3.64 9.64
CA MET A 60 7.28 3.44 9.00
C MET A 60 8.25 4.50 9.49
N ASP A 61 9.54 4.19 9.44
CA ASP A 61 10.57 5.18 9.73
C ASP A 61 10.51 6.30 8.67
N GLY A 62 10.65 7.54 9.11
CA GLY A 62 10.55 8.69 8.21
C GLY A 62 9.10 9.01 7.92
N MET A 63 8.77 9.12 6.64
CA MET A 63 7.40 9.44 6.21
C MET A 63 6.44 8.30 6.57
N THR A 64 5.33 8.64 7.22
CA THR A 64 4.30 7.64 7.52
C THR A 64 3.51 7.28 6.26
N GLY A 65 2.83 6.12 6.31
CA GLY A 65 1.95 5.74 5.21
C GLY A 65 0.85 6.75 4.97
N MET A 66 0.32 7.35 6.03
CA MET A 66 -0.73 8.36 5.90
C MET A 66 -0.22 9.62 5.19
N GLU A 67 1.00 10.06 5.52
CA GLU A 67 1.62 11.19 4.83
C GLU A 67 1.87 10.88 3.35
N ALA A 68 2.35 9.67 3.06
CA ALA A 68 2.57 9.23 1.69
C ALA A 68 1.26 9.23 0.90
N ALA A 69 0.18 8.74 1.51
CA ALA A 69 -1.13 8.69 0.86
C ALA A 69 -1.65 10.09 0.54
N LYS A 70 -1.49 11.03 1.47
CA LYS A 70 -1.92 12.41 1.24
C LYS A 70 -1.16 13.04 0.08
N LYS A 71 0.14 12.81 0.02
CA LYS A 71 0.95 13.34 -1.09
C LYS A 71 0.60 12.68 -2.42
N LEU A 72 0.33 11.38 -2.42
CA LEU A 72 -0.08 10.68 -3.63
C LEU A 72 -1.39 11.27 -4.16
N ARG A 73 -2.35 11.55 -3.27
CA ARG A 73 -3.64 12.09 -3.68
C ARG A 73 -3.57 13.47 -4.30
N GLU A 74 -2.50 14.21 -4.08
CA GLU A 74 -2.31 15.50 -4.75
C GLU A 74 -2.17 15.36 -6.26
N THR A 75 -1.64 14.23 -6.72
CA THR A 75 -1.38 14.00 -8.15
C THR A 75 -2.13 12.80 -8.73
N ASN A 76 -2.61 11.89 -7.91
CA ASN A 76 -3.28 10.68 -8.36
C ASN A 76 -4.50 10.40 -7.49
N LYS A 77 -5.68 10.57 -8.07
CA LYS A 77 -6.95 10.38 -7.35
C LYS A 77 -7.54 8.99 -7.56
N ASP A 78 -7.00 8.23 -8.49
CA ASP A 78 -7.59 6.96 -8.91
C ASP A 78 -6.92 5.72 -8.33
N CYS A 79 -5.70 5.84 -7.82
CA CYS A 79 -5.01 4.70 -7.22
C CYS A 79 -5.79 4.18 -6.02
N LEU A 80 -6.04 2.88 -5.98
CA LEU A 80 -6.71 2.26 -4.84
C LEU A 80 -5.73 2.16 -3.68
N LEU A 81 -6.10 2.71 -2.55
CA LEU A 81 -5.24 2.70 -1.36
C LEU A 81 -5.78 1.75 -0.31
N VAL A 82 -4.90 0.89 0.20
CA VAL A 82 -5.20 -0.01 1.30
C VAL A 82 -4.13 0.21 2.36
N PHE A 83 -4.55 0.59 3.57
CA PHE A 83 -3.62 0.74 4.67
C PHE A 83 -3.45 -0.58 5.42
N THR A 84 -2.22 -0.86 5.82
CA THR A 84 -1.90 -2.01 6.65
C THR A 84 -1.22 -1.50 7.91
N THR A 85 -1.62 -1.99 9.08
CA THR A 85 -1.10 -1.47 10.34
C THR A 85 -1.41 -2.40 11.49
N THR A 86 -0.72 -2.21 12.62
CA THR A 86 -1.01 -2.92 13.85
C THR A 86 -2.06 -2.20 14.72
N SER A 87 -2.53 -1.02 14.29
CA SER A 87 -3.45 -0.20 15.08
C SER A 87 -4.62 0.30 14.23
N THR A 88 -5.77 0.55 14.88
CA THR A 88 -6.94 1.15 14.23
C THR A 88 -7.02 2.67 14.44
N ASP A 89 -6.01 3.27 15.06
CA ASP A 89 -6.04 4.67 15.48
C ASP A 89 -6.20 5.66 14.33
N HIS A 90 -5.81 5.27 13.11
CA HIS A 90 -5.81 6.15 11.94
C HIS A 90 -6.95 5.88 10.96
N ALA A 91 -7.94 5.07 11.37
CA ALA A 91 -9.02 4.67 10.45
C ALA A 91 -9.79 5.88 9.91
N LEU A 92 -10.06 6.89 10.75
CA LEU A 92 -10.77 8.09 10.30
C LEU A 92 -9.96 8.91 9.29
N GLU A 93 -8.64 8.94 9.43
CA GLU A 93 -7.78 9.64 8.48
C GLU A 93 -7.79 8.96 7.10
N GLY A 94 -8.05 7.65 7.06
CA GLY A 94 -8.17 6.92 5.81
C GLY A 94 -9.28 7.45 4.93
N PHE A 95 -10.36 7.95 5.50
CA PHE A 95 -11.44 8.56 4.73
C PHE A 95 -10.98 9.81 4.00
N GLN A 96 -10.08 10.58 4.60
CA GLN A 96 -9.59 11.83 4.00
C GLN A 96 -8.79 11.57 2.73
N VAL A 97 -8.13 10.42 2.63
CA VAL A 97 -7.36 10.04 1.45
C VAL A 97 -8.11 9.01 0.59
N ARG A 98 -9.37 8.76 0.90
CA ARG A 98 -10.23 7.83 0.17
C ARG A 98 -9.62 6.45 0.06
N ALA A 99 -9.16 5.92 1.20
CA ALA A 99 -8.67 4.55 1.26
C ALA A 99 -9.79 3.57 0.99
N LEU A 100 -9.50 2.56 0.16
CA LEU A 100 -10.45 1.50 -0.13
C LEU A 100 -10.66 0.61 1.09
N HIS A 101 -9.60 0.37 1.84
CA HIS A 101 -9.66 -0.57 2.95
C HIS A 101 -8.58 -0.25 3.97
N TYR A 102 -8.77 -0.77 5.17
CA TYR A 102 -7.88 -0.57 6.30
C TYR A 102 -7.70 -1.93 6.99
N LEU A 103 -6.54 -2.53 6.82
CA LEU A 103 -6.26 -3.88 7.32
C LEU A 103 -5.40 -3.83 8.58
N VAL A 104 -5.86 -4.46 9.63
CA VAL A 104 -5.11 -4.54 10.90
C VAL A 104 -4.28 -5.82 10.91
N LYS A 105 -3.00 -5.69 11.19
CA LYS A 105 -2.08 -6.82 11.28
C LYS A 105 -2.25 -7.55 12.62
N PRO A 106 -2.01 -8.86 12.67
CA PRO A 106 -1.73 -9.73 11.55
C PRO A 106 -3.00 -10.05 10.76
N PHE A 107 -2.83 -10.24 9.43
CA PHE A 107 -3.97 -10.58 8.60
C PHE A 107 -4.30 -12.05 8.70
N THR A 108 -5.61 -12.34 8.65
CA THR A 108 -6.07 -13.69 8.38
C THR A 108 -6.80 -13.68 7.05
N GLU A 109 -6.66 -14.73 6.33
CA GLU A 109 -7.31 -14.87 5.03
C GLU A 109 -8.84 -14.87 5.16
#